data_a67e54d7579dbc5c335f53cc4d457ead
#
_entry.id   a67e54d7579dbc5c335f53cc4d457ead
#
_cell.length_a   1.000
_cell.length_b   1.000
_cell.length_c   1.000
_cell.angle_alpha   90.00
_cell.angle_beta   90.00
_cell.angle_gamma   90.00
#
_symmetry.space_group_name_H-M   'P 1'
#
loop_
_entity.id
_entity.type
_entity.pdbx_description
1 polymer ?
#
loop_
_entity_poly.entity_id
_entity_poly.type
_entity_poly.pdbx_seq_one_letter_code
_entity_poly.pdbx_strand_id
1 'polypeptide(L)'
;MPLFARWRAERDLQRKAERYVERLLTEPADDDVNWLASVATKGDIDHARWELRYARRGLGLLAAERDALDDRTSSVVARVLAAATLRDPNVAAEMQEIAERQFNARLSAYRDGLAARLGTGTAARMGQTLFAFAGGSFRQVDDNILRGGELLGQYLAEANAALRDAFGKVALPENVPPSALAGRGSG
;
A
#
# COMPACT_ATOMS: atom_id res chain seq x y z
N MET A 1 2.32 -34.26 4.61
CA MET A 1 1.41 -33.63 3.61
C MET A 1 1.90 -33.97 2.23
N PRO A 2 1.06 -34.41 1.29
CA PRO A 2 1.51 -34.72 -0.06
C PRO A 2 2.02 -33.45 -0.76
N LEU A 3 3.14 -33.52 -1.44
CA LEU A 3 3.82 -32.45 -2.19
C LEU A 3 2.86 -31.62 -3.07
N PHE A 4 1.88 -32.29 -3.68
CA PHE A 4 0.87 -31.65 -4.53
C PHE A 4 -0.08 -30.68 -3.80
N ALA A 5 -0.42 -30.96 -2.52
CA ALA A 5 -1.28 -30.08 -1.74
C ALA A 5 -0.54 -28.77 -1.39
N ARG A 6 0.72 -28.86 -1.02
CA ARG A 6 1.59 -27.71 -0.73
C ARG A 6 1.80 -26.84 -1.95
N TRP A 7 2.07 -27.46 -3.09
CA TRP A 7 2.25 -26.76 -4.37
C TRP A 7 0.98 -26.03 -4.81
N ARG A 8 -0.22 -26.66 -4.66
CA ARG A 8 -1.50 -26.00 -4.97
C ARG A 8 -1.75 -24.79 -4.06
N ALA A 9 -1.50 -24.93 -2.77
CA ALA A 9 -1.65 -23.82 -1.81
C ALA A 9 -0.71 -22.65 -2.14
N GLU A 10 0.51 -22.94 -2.58
CA GLU A 10 1.49 -21.93 -2.98
C GLU A 10 1.08 -21.17 -4.24
N ARG A 11 0.58 -21.88 -5.25
CA ARG A 11 0.04 -21.26 -6.46
C ARG A 11 -1.23 -20.45 -6.19
N ASP A 12 -2.08 -20.89 -5.28
CA ASP A 12 -3.28 -20.12 -4.89
C ASP A 12 -2.88 -18.83 -4.18
N LEU A 13 -1.94 -18.89 -3.24
CA LEU A 13 -1.39 -17.73 -2.54
C LEU A 13 -0.77 -16.73 -3.52
N GLN A 14 0.02 -17.22 -4.48
CA GLN A 14 0.63 -16.40 -5.51
C GLN A 14 -0.44 -15.66 -6.36
N ARG A 15 -1.48 -16.38 -6.83
CA ARG A 15 -2.57 -15.77 -7.61
C ARG A 15 -3.37 -14.72 -6.82
N LYS A 16 -3.56 -14.96 -5.51
CA LYS A 16 -4.22 -13.99 -4.63
C LYS A 16 -3.38 -12.72 -4.47
N ALA A 17 -2.08 -12.87 -4.28
CA ALA A 17 -1.15 -11.75 -4.20
C ALA A 17 -1.10 -10.97 -5.52
N GLU A 18 -1.09 -11.63 -6.66
CA GLU A 18 -1.13 -10.99 -7.98
C GLU A 18 -2.38 -10.14 -8.16
N ARG A 19 -3.57 -10.67 -7.82
CA ARG A 19 -4.83 -9.90 -7.87
C ARG A 19 -4.83 -8.70 -6.92
N TYR A 20 -4.25 -8.86 -5.73
CA TYR A 20 -4.11 -7.75 -4.80
C TYR A 20 -3.19 -6.66 -5.36
N VAL A 21 -2.01 -7.05 -5.82
CA VAL A 21 -1.02 -6.12 -6.39
C VAL A 21 -1.58 -5.40 -7.63
N GLU A 22 -2.33 -6.07 -8.50
CA GLU A 22 -3.02 -5.45 -9.63
C GLU A 22 -3.88 -4.26 -9.19
N ARG A 23 -4.59 -4.37 -8.05
CA ARG A 23 -5.34 -3.24 -7.47
C ARG A 23 -4.45 -2.09 -7.01
N LEU A 24 -3.27 -2.40 -6.48
CA LEU A 24 -2.31 -1.37 -6.05
C LEU A 24 -1.66 -0.64 -7.23
N LEU A 25 -1.63 -1.26 -8.41
CA LEU A 25 -1.07 -0.69 -9.64
C LEU A 25 -2.08 0.15 -10.43
N THR A 26 -3.34 0.24 -9.97
CA THR A 26 -4.34 1.11 -10.59
C THR A 26 -3.85 2.56 -10.56
N GLU A 27 -3.97 3.24 -11.70
CA GLU A 27 -3.57 4.63 -11.84
C GLU A 27 -4.35 5.55 -10.88
N PRO A 28 -3.69 6.57 -10.31
CA PRO A 28 -4.38 7.62 -9.58
C PRO A 28 -5.39 8.34 -10.47
N ALA A 29 -6.47 8.85 -9.89
CA ALA A 29 -7.45 9.65 -10.61
C ALA A 29 -6.81 10.95 -11.13
N ASP A 30 -7.14 11.34 -12.36
CA ASP A 30 -6.57 12.55 -12.97
C ASP A 30 -6.89 13.82 -12.17
N ASP A 31 -8.05 13.90 -11.53
CA ASP A 31 -8.42 15.01 -10.66
C ASP A 31 -7.48 15.14 -9.46
N ASP A 32 -7.06 14.02 -8.85
CA ASP A 32 -6.11 14.02 -7.73
C ASP A 32 -4.70 14.37 -8.20
N VAL A 33 -4.30 13.88 -9.38
CA VAL A 33 -3.01 14.23 -10.00
C VAL A 33 -2.96 15.73 -10.30
N ASN A 34 -4.00 16.29 -10.95
CA ASN A 34 -4.08 17.71 -11.30
C ASN A 34 -4.11 18.58 -10.02
N TRP A 35 -4.86 18.16 -9.00
CA TRP A 35 -4.86 18.85 -7.72
C TRP A 35 -3.45 18.88 -7.12
N LEU A 36 -2.78 17.74 -6.96
CA LEU A 36 -1.45 17.68 -6.36
C LEU A 36 -0.43 18.47 -7.19
N ALA A 37 -0.55 18.42 -8.52
CA ALA A 37 0.29 19.21 -9.41
C ALA A 37 0.15 20.70 -9.14
N SER A 38 -1.07 21.17 -8.95
CA SER A 38 -1.36 22.61 -8.76
C SER A 38 -0.86 23.11 -7.40
N VAL A 39 -0.91 22.29 -6.34
CA VAL A 39 -0.63 22.74 -4.96
C VAL A 39 0.76 22.38 -4.45
N ALA A 40 1.44 21.39 -5.04
CA ALA A 40 2.69 20.87 -4.50
C ALA A 40 3.83 20.80 -5.53
N THR A 41 3.61 20.28 -6.76
CA THR A 41 4.68 20.05 -7.72
C THR A 41 4.89 21.20 -8.71
N LYS A 42 4.32 22.38 -8.45
CA LYS A 42 4.45 23.59 -9.31
C LYS A 42 3.95 23.36 -10.74
N GLY A 43 2.92 22.55 -10.92
CA GLY A 43 2.33 22.20 -12.20
C GLY A 43 2.96 20.99 -12.89
N ASP A 44 3.96 20.35 -12.30
CA ASP A 44 4.54 19.10 -12.82
C ASP A 44 3.60 17.93 -12.58
N ILE A 45 2.83 17.58 -13.61
CA ILE A 45 1.83 16.51 -13.60
C ILE A 45 2.48 15.13 -13.49
N ASP A 46 3.62 14.93 -14.14
CA ASP A 46 4.33 13.64 -14.10
C ASP A 46 4.86 13.37 -12.68
N HIS A 47 5.50 14.34 -12.06
CA HIS A 47 5.94 14.24 -10.67
C HIS A 47 4.75 13.96 -9.73
N ALA A 48 3.65 14.70 -9.84
CA ALA A 48 2.45 14.48 -9.02
C ALA A 48 1.90 13.05 -9.19
N ARG A 49 1.82 12.55 -10.42
CA ARG A 49 1.36 11.20 -10.74
C ARG A 49 2.26 10.13 -10.09
N TRP A 50 3.58 10.31 -10.16
CA TRP A 50 4.52 9.38 -9.54
C TRP A 50 4.42 9.38 -8.01
N GLU A 51 4.25 10.53 -7.37
CA GLU A 51 4.06 10.59 -5.91
C GLU A 51 2.79 9.83 -5.48
N LEU A 52 1.69 9.97 -6.20
CA LEU A 52 0.45 9.24 -5.91
C LEU A 52 0.57 7.73 -6.20
N ARG A 53 1.30 7.33 -7.25
CA ARG A 53 1.61 5.91 -7.51
C ARG A 53 2.42 5.30 -6.36
N TYR A 54 3.47 5.99 -5.91
CA TYR A 54 4.29 5.54 -4.79
C TYR A 54 3.48 5.44 -3.49
N ALA A 55 2.64 6.44 -3.23
CA ALA A 55 1.76 6.43 -2.06
C ALA A 55 0.80 5.24 -2.08
N ARG A 56 0.10 5.00 -3.20
CA ARG A 56 -0.85 3.89 -3.35
C ARG A 56 -0.18 2.53 -3.16
N ARG A 57 0.96 2.31 -3.82
CA ARG A 57 1.74 1.08 -3.72
C ARG A 57 2.30 0.88 -2.31
N GLY A 58 2.87 1.92 -1.71
CA GLY A 58 3.45 1.88 -0.37
C GLY A 58 2.42 1.62 0.71
N LEU A 59 1.28 2.33 0.69
CA LEU A 59 0.19 2.13 1.64
C LEU A 59 -0.44 0.74 1.48
N GLY A 60 -0.53 0.23 0.25
CA GLY A 60 -0.97 -1.13 0.01
C GLY A 60 -0.03 -2.18 0.61
N LEU A 61 1.28 -1.98 0.47
CA LEU A 61 2.24 -2.88 1.12
C LEU A 61 2.13 -2.82 2.64
N LEU A 62 2.00 -1.61 3.22
CA LEU A 62 1.82 -1.44 4.67
C LEU A 62 0.51 -2.05 5.18
N ALA A 63 -0.58 -1.98 4.39
CA ALA A 63 -1.82 -2.67 4.70
C ALA A 63 -1.61 -4.20 4.73
N ALA A 64 -0.89 -4.76 3.77
CA ALA A 64 -0.59 -6.20 3.76
C ALA A 64 0.33 -6.62 4.93
N GLU A 65 1.33 -5.82 5.27
CA GLU A 65 2.21 -6.08 6.42
C GLU A 65 1.45 -6.07 7.75
N ARG A 66 0.48 -5.17 7.92
CA ARG A 66 -0.26 -5.00 9.18
C ARG A 66 -1.45 -5.95 9.29
N ASP A 67 -2.20 -6.12 8.22
CA ASP A 67 -3.54 -6.72 8.21
C ASP A 67 -3.58 -8.06 7.44
N ALA A 68 -2.44 -8.56 6.93
CA ALA A 68 -2.35 -9.88 6.33
C ALA A 68 -2.51 -10.98 7.39
N LEU A 69 -3.01 -12.13 6.94
CA LEU A 69 -3.31 -13.29 7.79
C LEU A 69 -2.04 -13.87 8.46
N ASP A 70 -0.89 -13.74 7.78
CA ASP A 70 0.39 -14.28 8.23
C ASP A 70 1.57 -13.61 7.50
N ASP A 71 2.77 -13.80 8.04
CA ASP A 71 4.02 -13.27 7.49
C ASP A 71 4.33 -13.79 6.08
N ARG A 72 3.83 -14.98 5.75
CA ARG A 72 4.01 -15.58 4.42
C ARG A 72 3.21 -14.82 3.38
N THR A 73 1.98 -14.44 3.69
CA THR A 73 1.10 -13.66 2.81
C THR A 73 1.73 -12.29 2.54
N SER A 74 2.17 -11.57 3.57
CA SER A 74 2.81 -10.26 3.41
C SER A 74 4.11 -10.37 2.58
N SER A 75 4.92 -11.39 2.81
CA SER A 75 6.16 -11.63 2.04
C SER A 75 5.90 -11.94 0.56
N VAL A 76 4.84 -12.71 0.25
CA VAL A 76 4.46 -12.97 -1.15
C VAL A 76 3.95 -11.70 -1.83
N VAL A 77 3.14 -10.90 -1.15
CA VAL A 77 2.67 -9.59 -1.67
C VAL A 77 3.86 -8.67 -1.96
N ALA A 78 4.81 -8.54 -1.03
CA ALA A 78 6.00 -7.72 -1.21
C ALA A 78 6.81 -8.16 -2.44
N ARG A 79 7.03 -9.45 -2.61
CA ARG A 79 7.75 -10.01 -3.75
C ARG A 79 7.03 -9.77 -5.07
N VAL A 80 5.69 -9.95 -5.12
CA VAL A 80 4.90 -9.71 -6.32
C VAL A 80 4.90 -8.23 -6.68
N LEU A 81 4.76 -7.33 -5.71
CA LEU A 81 4.81 -5.89 -5.94
C LEU A 81 6.20 -5.45 -6.45
N ALA A 82 7.29 -5.93 -5.85
CA ALA A 82 8.64 -5.66 -6.32
C ALA A 82 8.84 -6.11 -7.77
N ALA A 83 8.41 -7.33 -8.11
CA ALA A 83 8.51 -7.85 -9.47
C ALA A 83 7.65 -7.05 -10.48
N ALA A 84 6.49 -6.55 -10.07
CA ALA A 84 5.64 -5.70 -10.90
C ALA A 84 6.26 -4.31 -11.12
N THR A 85 6.87 -3.73 -10.09
CA THR A 85 7.55 -2.43 -10.17
C THR A 85 8.77 -2.49 -11.12
N LEU A 86 9.53 -3.58 -11.08
CA LEU A 86 10.65 -3.80 -12.01
C LEU A 86 10.21 -3.96 -13.48
N ARG A 87 8.95 -4.30 -13.73
CA ARG A 87 8.38 -4.45 -15.08
C ARG A 87 7.49 -3.27 -15.48
N ASP A 88 7.45 -2.21 -14.67
CA ASP A 88 6.62 -1.04 -14.96
C ASP A 88 7.09 -0.40 -16.27
N PRO A 89 6.26 -0.36 -17.34
CA PRO A 89 6.66 0.17 -18.64
C PRO A 89 6.92 1.66 -18.62
N ASN A 90 6.52 2.36 -17.56
CA ASN A 90 6.76 3.78 -17.37
C ASN A 90 8.13 4.08 -16.74
N VAL A 91 8.90 3.04 -16.38
CA VAL A 91 10.24 3.18 -15.79
C VAL A 91 11.28 2.64 -16.77
N ALA A 92 12.11 3.53 -17.30
CA ALA A 92 13.24 3.12 -18.13
C ALA A 92 14.19 2.22 -17.33
N ALA A 93 14.82 1.25 -17.98
CA ALA A 93 15.65 0.23 -17.31
C ALA A 93 16.79 0.86 -16.46
N GLU A 94 17.40 1.91 -16.97
CA GLU A 94 18.47 2.66 -16.31
C GLU A 94 17.99 3.46 -15.08
N MET A 95 16.67 3.69 -14.96
CA MET A 95 16.06 4.43 -13.85
C MET A 95 15.48 3.52 -12.75
N GLN A 96 15.49 2.22 -12.95
CA GLN A 96 14.85 1.26 -12.01
C GLN A 96 15.43 1.34 -10.60
N GLU A 97 16.75 1.42 -10.45
CA GLU A 97 17.39 1.54 -9.13
C GLU A 97 17.02 2.86 -8.42
N ILE A 98 16.87 3.94 -9.19
CA ILE A 98 16.46 5.24 -8.65
C ILE A 98 15.00 5.16 -8.22
N ALA A 99 14.11 4.59 -9.03
CA ALA A 99 12.70 4.40 -8.72
C ALA A 99 12.49 3.54 -7.47
N GLU A 100 13.29 2.47 -7.32
CA GLU A 100 13.26 1.62 -6.13
C GLU A 100 13.69 2.38 -4.87
N ARG A 101 14.78 3.15 -4.93
CA ARG A 101 15.21 3.98 -3.80
C ARG A 101 14.18 5.04 -3.42
N GLN A 102 13.56 5.66 -4.42
CA GLN A 102 12.48 6.63 -4.21
C GLN A 102 11.27 5.99 -3.55
N PHE A 103 10.85 4.82 -4.02
CA PHE A 103 9.77 4.05 -3.41
C PHE A 103 10.05 3.69 -1.96
N ASN A 104 11.24 3.15 -1.67
CA ASN A 104 11.63 2.73 -0.33
C ASN A 104 11.69 3.90 0.66
N ALA A 105 12.16 5.08 0.23
CA ALA A 105 12.17 6.28 1.05
C ALA A 105 10.74 6.71 1.45
N ARG A 106 9.78 6.66 0.52
CA ARG A 106 8.39 7.00 0.76
C ARG A 106 7.70 5.96 1.64
N LEU A 107 7.95 4.68 1.38
CA LEU A 107 7.42 3.57 2.19
C LEU A 107 7.85 3.70 3.65
N SER A 108 9.12 4.01 3.91
CA SER A 108 9.62 4.25 5.26
C SER A 108 8.91 5.43 5.92
N ALA A 109 8.81 6.57 5.24
CA ALA A 109 8.17 7.77 5.78
C ALA A 109 6.67 7.57 6.05
N TYR A 110 5.95 6.86 5.18
CA TYR A 110 4.55 6.52 5.43
C TYR A 110 4.39 5.54 6.59
N ARG A 111 5.30 4.57 6.74
CA ARG A 111 5.32 3.67 7.91
C ARG A 111 5.48 4.46 9.21
N ASP A 112 6.41 5.39 9.26
CA ASP A 112 6.64 6.24 10.42
C ASP A 112 5.44 7.14 10.70
N GLY A 113 4.83 7.71 9.66
CA GLY A 113 3.63 8.54 9.76
C GLY A 113 2.42 7.77 10.33
N LEU A 114 2.25 6.51 9.97
CA LEU A 114 1.18 5.65 10.51
C LEU A 114 1.47 5.16 11.93
N ALA A 115 2.74 4.92 12.29
CA ALA A 115 3.14 4.41 13.59
C ALA A 115 3.12 5.48 14.69
N ALA A 116 3.26 6.75 14.35
CA ALA A 116 3.36 7.83 15.33
C ALA A 116 2.03 8.05 16.07
N ARG A 117 2.07 7.93 17.41
CA ARG A 117 0.88 8.01 18.30
C ARG A 117 0.63 9.38 18.91
N LEU A 118 1.60 10.29 18.83
CA LEU A 118 1.56 11.61 19.50
C LEU A 118 1.65 12.76 18.50
N GLY A 119 1.03 13.89 18.78
CA GLY A 119 1.09 15.13 18.00
C GLY A 119 -0.10 15.35 17.07
N THR A 120 0.15 15.97 15.92
CA THR A 120 -0.86 16.20 14.87
C THR A 120 -1.50 14.88 14.42
N GLY A 121 -2.80 14.88 14.12
CA GLY A 121 -3.54 13.68 13.69
C GLY A 121 -2.88 12.95 12.54
N THR A 122 -3.14 11.64 12.41
CA THR A 122 -2.53 10.78 11.36
C THR A 122 -2.73 11.34 9.96
N ALA A 123 -3.94 11.87 9.65
CA ALA A 123 -4.22 12.48 8.35
C ALA A 123 -3.29 13.66 8.04
N ALA A 124 -3.10 14.57 9.01
CA ALA A 124 -2.22 15.72 8.83
C ALA A 124 -0.76 15.29 8.56
N ARG A 125 -0.24 14.29 9.32
CA ARG A 125 1.12 13.77 9.10
C ARG A 125 1.28 13.11 7.73
N MET A 126 0.30 12.32 7.32
CA MET A 126 0.30 11.66 6.02
C MET A 126 0.28 12.69 4.89
N GLY A 127 -0.57 13.72 4.99
CA GLY A 127 -0.58 14.83 4.05
C GLY A 127 0.73 15.59 4.00
N GLN A 128 1.34 15.91 5.16
CA GLN A 128 2.65 16.53 5.22
C GLN A 128 3.74 15.68 4.55
N THR A 129 3.71 14.36 4.74
CA THR A 129 4.63 13.43 4.09
C THR A 129 4.48 13.47 2.57
N LEU A 130 3.24 13.42 2.06
CA LEU A 130 2.98 13.52 0.62
C LEU A 130 3.51 14.84 0.06
N PHE A 131 3.20 15.96 0.70
CA PHE A 131 3.66 17.28 0.25
C PHE A 131 5.17 17.42 0.29
N ALA A 132 5.84 16.89 1.30
CA ALA A 132 7.29 16.92 1.40
C ALA A 132 7.97 16.23 0.19
N PHE A 133 7.46 15.06 -0.20
CA PHE A 133 7.98 14.34 -1.38
C PHE A 133 7.57 15.00 -2.71
N ALA A 134 6.39 15.59 -2.79
CA ALA A 134 5.94 16.33 -3.95
C ALA A 134 6.67 17.68 -4.13
N GLY A 135 7.58 18.05 -3.22
CA GLY A 135 8.32 19.30 -3.30
C GLY A 135 7.53 20.54 -2.87
N GLY A 136 6.36 20.33 -2.27
CA GLY A 136 5.56 21.39 -1.69
C GLY A 136 6.20 21.94 -0.41
N SER A 137 5.96 23.21 -0.14
CA SER A 137 6.35 23.83 1.13
C SER A 137 5.13 24.11 1.97
N PHE A 138 5.22 23.81 3.25
CA PHE A 138 4.18 24.14 4.22
C PHE A 138 4.80 24.63 5.52
N ARG A 139 4.21 25.66 6.11
CA ARG A 139 4.63 26.18 7.44
C ARG A 139 3.73 25.68 8.55
N GLN A 140 2.50 25.33 8.22
CA GLN A 140 1.48 24.83 9.14
C GLN A 140 0.56 23.86 8.39
N VAL A 141 -0.24 23.11 9.13
CA VAL A 141 -1.28 22.26 8.54
C VAL A 141 -2.37 23.16 7.97
N ASP A 142 -2.67 23.02 6.70
CA ASP A 142 -3.73 23.70 5.97
C ASP A 142 -4.68 22.70 5.30
N ASP A 143 -5.71 23.19 4.61
CA ASP A 143 -6.74 22.39 3.97
C ASP A 143 -6.14 21.45 2.88
N ASN A 144 -5.06 21.86 2.21
CA ASN A 144 -4.40 21.03 1.22
C ASN A 144 -3.67 19.86 1.88
N ILE A 145 -2.99 20.10 3.01
CA ILE A 145 -2.37 19.05 3.81
C ILE A 145 -3.42 18.05 4.31
N LEU A 146 -4.55 18.53 4.80
CA LEU A 146 -5.64 17.68 5.27
C LEU A 146 -6.24 16.87 4.12
N ARG A 147 -6.52 17.49 2.97
CA ARG A 147 -6.98 16.79 1.78
C ARG A 147 -6.00 15.71 1.31
N GLY A 148 -4.69 15.99 1.32
CA GLY A 148 -3.66 15.00 1.03
C GLY A 148 -3.72 13.81 1.97
N GLY A 149 -3.91 14.06 3.27
CA GLY A 149 -4.08 13.02 4.28
C GLY A 149 -5.34 12.19 4.09
N GLU A 150 -6.46 12.82 3.73
CA GLU A 150 -7.72 12.15 3.42
C GLU A 150 -7.59 11.25 2.18
N LEU A 151 -6.95 11.73 1.12
CA LEU A 151 -6.66 10.95 -0.10
C LEU A 151 -5.83 9.71 0.22
N LEU A 152 -4.78 9.87 1.04
CA LEU A 152 -3.97 8.73 1.47
C LEU A 152 -4.75 7.77 2.37
N GLY A 153 -5.67 8.29 3.18
CA GLY A 153 -6.63 7.49 3.95
C GLY A 153 -7.54 6.65 3.07
N GLN A 154 -8.01 7.20 1.94
CA GLN A 154 -8.79 6.47 0.93
C GLN A 154 -7.96 5.36 0.29
N TYR A 155 -6.72 5.62 -0.11
CA TYR A 155 -5.84 4.59 -0.66
C TYR A 155 -5.61 3.43 0.31
N LEU A 156 -5.44 3.73 1.61
CA LEU A 156 -5.30 2.71 2.64
C LEU A 156 -6.61 1.90 2.81
N ALA A 157 -7.77 2.55 2.79
CA ALA A 157 -9.07 1.89 2.88
C ALA A 157 -9.33 0.99 1.66
N GLU A 158 -9.02 1.45 0.45
CA GLU A 158 -9.11 0.66 -0.80
C GLU A 158 -8.17 -0.55 -0.76
N ALA A 159 -6.94 -0.37 -0.29
CA ALA A 159 -5.97 -1.45 -0.13
C ALA A 159 -6.49 -2.52 0.85
N ASN A 160 -7.04 -2.10 1.99
CA ASN A 160 -7.65 -3.02 2.96
C ASN A 160 -8.88 -3.76 2.40
N ALA A 161 -9.70 -3.09 1.60
CA ALA A 161 -10.82 -3.74 0.90
C ALA A 161 -10.32 -4.79 -0.10
N ALA A 162 -9.35 -4.41 -0.94
CA ALA A 162 -8.73 -5.31 -1.91
C ALA A 162 -8.04 -6.51 -1.26
N LEU A 163 -7.40 -6.30 -0.09
CA LEU A 163 -6.79 -7.38 0.69
C LEU A 163 -7.83 -8.40 1.14
N ARG A 164 -8.95 -7.92 1.69
CA ARG A 164 -10.08 -8.79 2.09
C ARG A 164 -10.72 -9.52 0.92
N ASP A 165 -10.85 -8.86 -0.23
CA ASP A 165 -11.40 -9.47 -1.45
C ASP A 165 -10.48 -10.56 -1.99
N ALA A 166 -9.17 -10.37 -1.96
CA ALA A 166 -8.19 -11.32 -2.46
C ALA A 166 -7.97 -12.52 -1.53
N PHE A 167 -7.87 -12.28 -0.22
CA PHE A 167 -7.45 -13.27 0.78
C PHE A 167 -8.57 -13.72 1.71
N GLY A 168 -9.72 -13.04 1.72
CA GLY A 168 -10.83 -13.29 2.63
C GLY A 168 -10.72 -12.51 3.93
N LYS A 169 -11.78 -12.58 4.74
CA LYS A 169 -11.77 -11.96 6.08
C LYS A 169 -10.89 -12.78 7.01
N VAL A 170 -10.01 -12.11 7.73
CA VAL A 170 -9.27 -12.70 8.85
C VAL A 170 -10.29 -13.01 9.94
N ALA A 171 -10.48 -14.29 10.25
CA ALA A 171 -11.08 -14.67 11.51
C ALA A 171 -9.94 -14.76 12.53
N LEU A 172 -9.76 -13.70 13.32
CA LEU A 172 -8.85 -13.77 14.46
C LEU A 172 -9.30 -14.90 15.41
N PRO A 173 -8.39 -15.67 16.01
CA PRO A 173 -8.75 -16.74 16.93
C PRO A 173 -9.70 -16.27 18.04
N GLU A 174 -9.56 -15.01 18.48
CA GLU A 174 -10.40 -14.38 19.50
C GLU A 174 -11.85 -14.18 19.04
N ASN A 175 -12.09 -14.10 17.74
CA ASN A 175 -13.42 -13.91 17.15
C ASN A 175 -14.06 -15.23 16.69
N VAL A 176 -13.36 -16.35 16.86
CA VAL A 176 -13.86 -17.68 16.51
C VAL A 176 -14.37 -18.35 17.77
N PRO A 177 -15.66 -18.73 17.87
CA PRO A 177 -16.18 -19.42 19.05
C PRO A 177 -15.38 -20.71 19.28
N PRO A 178 -15.09 -21.07 20.55
CA PRO A 178 -14.29 -22.26 20.89
C PRO A 178 -14.81 -23.55 20.25
N SER A 179 -16.12 -23.67 20.06
CA SER A 179 -16.77 -24.79 19.36
C SER A 179 -16.34 -24.94 17.89
N ALA A 180 -15.98 -23.84 17.21
CA ALA A 180 -15.51 -23.89 15.84
C ALA A 180 -14.01 -24.24 15.72
N LEU A 181 -13.26 -24.15 16.82
CA LEU A 181 -11.83 -24.54 16.90
C LEU A 181 -11.67 -26.03 17.18
N ALA A 182 -12.63 -26.64 17.88
CA ALA A 182 -12.59 -28.07 18.27
C ALA A 182 -12.65 -29.05 17.09
N GLY A 183 -13.18 -28.60 15.92
CA GLY A 183 -13.36 -29.44 14.73
C GLY A 183 -12.12 -29.61 13.83
N ARG A 184 -10.99 -28.96 14.09
CA ARG A 184 -9.78 -29.00 13.24
C ARG A 184 -8.69 -29.97 13.70
N GLY A 185 -8.94 -30.71 14.79
CA GLY A 185 -7.94 -31.61 15.43
C GLY A 185 -8.13 -33.10 15.18
N SER A 186 -9.08 -33.54 14.35
CA SER A 186 -9.36 -34.96 14.11
C SER A 186 -9.49 -35.23 12.61
N GLY A 187 -8.37 -35.45 11.96
CA GLY A 187 -8.29 -35.85 10.56
C GLY A 187 -6.84 -36.12 10.16
#